data_90322a623c6f007af6593312ad9ff316
#
_entry.id   90322a623c6f007af6593312ad9ff316
#
_cell.length_a   1.000
_cell.length_b   1.000
_cell.length_c   1.000
_cell.angle_alpha   90.00
_cell.angle_beta   90.00
_cell.angle_gamma   90.00
#
_symmetry.space_group_name_H-M   'P 1'
#
loop_
_entity.id
_entity.type
_entity.pdbx_description
1 polymer ?
#
loop_
_entity_poly.entity_id
_entity_poly.type
_entity_poly.pdbx_seq_one_letter_code
_entity_poly.pdbx_strand_id
1 'polypeptide(L)'
;MALAVLFSSALGVCGAAAEPLRVATFDVDATPPVGYMMAYDPVVRLDAMTLRCRGVVLLGQAEPIVLCAVDWIGIANEAHDAFRERLAKAAGTTPDRVAVHTLHQHDAPLCDFLAERLLKEAKAKYLSELNGDFCRQTLAKAAAAVKASLAFAKPVTHCGWGAAAVKRVASNRRIFGPDGKVRAVRYTTCADPKLRAEPEGVIDPELSMLSFWNGDTPLAVLSYYACHPQSYYRTGIPSPDFPGIARFIRQQSVPEALHVHFNGAGGNIGAGKYNDGSRENRMELALRLADGMKRAWDGTKKFAVSPGNVGWKVEQVALPVAKHLDEAKLMADVAKGSVPPVAVP
;
A
#
# COMPACT_ATOMS: atom_id res chain seq x y z
N MET A 1 -59.51 51.83 -23.15
CA MET A 1 -59.12 50.43 -22.74
C MET A 1 -57.70 50.15 -23.22
N ALA A 2 -56.77 50.26 -22.33
CA ALA A 2 -55.35 49.96 -22.63
C ALA A 2 -54.99 48.57 -22.08
N LEU A 3 -54.57 47.71 -22.98
CA LEU A 3 -54.16 46.31 -22.67
C LEU A 3 -52.69 46.32 -22.26
N ALA A 4 -52.39 46.04 -20.98
CA ALA A 4 -51.03 45.87 -20.50
C ALA A 4 -50.59 44.42 -20.68
N VAL A 5 -49.57 44.17 -21.50
CA VAL A 5 -48.93 42.89 -21.68
C VAL A 5 -47.81 42.75 -20.67
N LEU A 6 -47.96 41.85 -19.68
CA LEU A 6 -46.92 41.50 -18.72
C LEU A 6 -45.97 40.47 -19.36
N PHE A 7 -44.73 40.83 -19.63
CA PHE A 7 -43.62 39.91 -19.93
C PHE A 7 -43.11 39.30 -18.65
N SER A 8 -43.38 38.04 -18.43
CA SER A 8 -42.76 37.22 -17.37
C SER A 8 -41.40 36.72 -17.87
N SER A 9 -40.32 37.33 -17.40
CA SER A 9 -38.97 36.85 -17.64
C SER A 9 -38.72 35.62 -16.73
N ALA A 10 -38.77 34.44 -17.32
CA ALA A 10 -38.28 33.21 -16.67
C ALA A 10 -36.75 33.32 -16.50
N LEU A 11 -36.29 33.62 -15.29
CA LEU A 11 -34.89 33.45 -14.90
C LEU A 11 -34.59 31.95 -14.96
N GLY A 12 -33.90 31.53 -16.02
CA GLY A 12 -33.32 30.18 -16.12
C GLY A 12 -32.31 30.04 -14.99
N VAL A 13 -32.61 29.15 -14.05
CA VAL A 13 -31.62 28.66 -13.07
C VAL A 13 -30.55 27.97 -13.88
N CYS A 14 -29.42 28.63 -14.09
CA CYS A 14 -28.23 28.01 -14.64
C CYS A 14 -27.80 26.98 -13.62
N GLY A 15 -28.15 25.70 -13.83
CA GLY A 15 -27.66 24.61 -13.00
C GLY A 15 -26.13 24.64 -13.04
N ALA A 16 -25.50 24.87 -11.90
CA ALA A 16 -24.04 24.78 -11.78
C ALA A 16 -23.63 23.43 -12.36
N ALA A 17 -22.79 23.45 -13.40
CA ALA A 17 -22.24 22.22 -13.97
C ALA A 17 -21.54 21.47 -12.82
N ALA A 18 -21.86 20.18 -12.65
CA ALA A 18 -21.24 19.38 -11.59
C ALA A 18 -19.71 19.45 -11.74
N GLU A 19 -19.01 19.75 -10.64
CA GLU A 19 -17.55 19.76 -10.62
C GLU A 19 -17.00 18.47 -11.23
N PRO A 20 -16.01 18.53 -12.13
CA PRO A 20 -15.45 17.33 -12.74
C PRO A 20 -14.73 16.46 -11.70
N LEU A 21 -14.68 15.14 -11.92
CA LEU A 21 -13.79 14.28 -11.16
C LEU A 21 -12.35 14.77 -11.39
N ARG A 22 -11.60 14.92 -10.30
CA ARG A 22 -10.20 15.33 -10.36
C ARG A 22 -9.34 14.37 -9.54
N VAL A 23 -8.07 14.22 -9.89
CA VAL A 23 -7.07 13.49 -9.12
C VAL A 23 -5.89 14.38 -8.80
N ALA A 24 -5.50 14.41 -7.53
CA ALA A 24 -4.23 14.93 -7.08
C ALA A 24 -3.32 13.75 -6.72
N THR A 25 -2.01 13.91 -6.91
CA THR A 25 -1.01 12.88 -6.59
C THR A 25 -0.01 13.42 -5.59
N PHE A 26 0.44 12.58 -4.66
CA PHE A 26 1.49 12.91 -3.70
C PHE A 26 2.52 11.80 -3.61
N ASP A 27 3.77 12.16 -3.34
CA ASP A 27 4.89 11.24 -3.23
C ASP A 27 5.97 11.85 -2.34
N VAL A 28 6.28 11.19 -1.22
CA VAL A 28 7.31 11.63 -0.28
C VAL A 28 8.29 10.49 0.02
N ASP A 29 9.52 10.88 0.33
CA ASP A 29 10.53 9.96 0.80
C ASP A 29 10.17 9.45 2.20
N ALA A 30 10.09 8.14 2.35
CA ALA A 30 9.79 7.41 3.58
C ALA A 30 10.96 6.49 4.00
N THR A 31 12.18 6.80 3.52
CA THR A 31 13.39 6.06 3.82
C THR A 31 13.93 6.46 5.19
N PRO A 32 14.11 5.51 6.11
CA PRO A 32 14.68 5.80 7.44
C PRO A 32 16.16 6.17 7.34
N PRO A 33 16.67 7.06 8.22
CA PRO A 33 18.07 7.44 8.24
C PRO A 33 18.97 6.31 8.75
N VAL A 34 20.26 6.40 8.47
CA VAL A 34 21.29 5.51 9.07
C VAL A 34 21.18 5.52 10.58
N GLY A 35 21.23 4.33 11.19
CA GLY A 35 21.08 4.11 12.63
C GLY A 35 19.62 3.90 13.09
N TYR A 36 18.61 4.17 12.25
CA TYR A 36 17.22 3.89 12.59
C TYR A 36 16.95 2.38 12.59
N MET A 37 16.24 1.88 13.61
CA MET A 37 15.86 0.48 13.68
C MET A 37 14.68 0.20 12.74
N MET A 38 14.91 -0.62 11.73
CA MET A 38 13.85 -1.21 10.90
C MET A 38 13.19 -2.40 11.62
N ALA A 39 12.36 -3.15 10.94
CA ALA A 39 11.67 -4.29 11.55
C ALA A 39 12.62 -5.35 12.14
N TYR A 40 13.82 -5.50 11.59
CA TYR A 40 14.74 -6.58 11.99
C TYR A 40 16.16 -6.10 12.32
N ASP A 41 16.65 -5.09 11.64
CA ASP A 41 18.04 -4.63 11.75
C ASP A 41 18.11 -3.11 11.63
N PRO A 42 19.10 -2.45 12.25
CA PRO A 42 19.31 -1.03 12.05
C PRO A 42 19.78 -0.73 10.63
N VAL A 43 19.47 0.46 10.15
CA VAL A 43 19.99 0.96 8.87
C VAL A 43 21.49 1.20 8.99
N VAL A 44 22.27 0.49 8.18
CA VAL A 44 23.75 0.66 8.13
C VAL A 44 24.20 1.55 6.97
N ARG A 45 23.43 1.59 5.89
CA ARG A 45 23.65 2.48 4.74
C ARG A 45 22.38 2.67 3.92
N LEU A 46 22.39 3.68 3.05
CA LEU A 46 21.30 3.93 2.09
C LEU A 46 21.78 3.62 0.68
N ASP A 47 20.89 3.08 -0.14
CA ASP A 47 21.09 2.88 -1.57
C ASP A 47 20.29 3.91 -2.38
N ALA A 48 20.45 3.90 -3.71
CA ALA A 48 19.77 4.84 -4.62
C ALA A 48 18.24 4.64 -4.64
N MET A 49 17.73 3.43 -4.35
CA MET A 49 16.32 3.17 -4.30
C MET A 49 15.74 3.49 -2.92
N THR A 50 14.90 4.50 -2.86
CA THR A 50 14.25 4.97 -1.64
C THR A 50 12.93 4.28 -1.38
N LEU A 51 12.53 4.21 -0.11
CA LEU A 51 11.17 3.87 0.30
C LEU A 51 10.25 5.07 0.09
N ARG A 52 9.01 4.82 -0.32
CA ARG A 52 8.08 5.90 -0.64
C ARG A 52 6.80 5.80 0.20
N CYS A 53 6.25 6.97 0.52
CA CYS A 53 4.86 7.12 0.93
C CYS A 53 4.18 7.93 -0.17
N ARG A 54 3.30 7.29 -0.94
CA ARG A 54 2.68 7.88 -2.14
C ARG A 54 1.23 7.48 -2.31
N GLY A 55 0.51 8.27 -3.08
CA GLY A 55 -0.90 7.96 -3.31
C GLY A 55 -1.61 9.00 -4.15
N VAL A 56 -2.93 8.88 -4.14
CA VAL A 56 -3.84 9.76 -4.87
C VAL A 56 -4.91 10.32 -3.94
N VAL A 57 -5.39 11.52 -4.26
CA VAL A 57 -6.59 12.12 -3.70
C VAL A 57 -7.61 12.26 -4.82
N LEU A 58 -8.74 11.59 -4.71
CA LEU A 58 -9.86 11.72 -5.64
C LEU A 58 -10.81 12.80 -5.13
N LEU A 59 -11.11 13.77 -5.99
CA LEU A 59 -11.95 14.91 -5.73
C LEU A 59 -13.14 14.88 -6.69
N GLY A 60 -14.35 14.86 -6.17
CA GLY A 60 -15.59 14.76 -6.96
C GLY A 60 -16.77 15.47 -6.29
N GLN A 61 -17.99 14.94 -6.47
CA GLN A 61 -19.20 15.51 -5.88
C GLN A 61 -19.29 15.32 -4.36
N ALA A 62 -18.65 14.26 -3.83
CA ALA A 62 -18.59 13.99 -2.41
C ALA A 62 -17.23 14.45 -1.84
N GLU A 63 -17.09 14.30 -0.52
CA GLU A 63 -15.83 14.55 0.17
C GLU A 63 -14.66 13.75 -0.46
N PRO A 64 -13.42 14.25 -0.41
CA PRO A 64 -12.25 13.61 -0.98
C PRO A 64 -12.03 12.18 -0.48
N ILE A 65 -11.50 11.31 -1.36
CA ILE A 65 -11.03 9.96 -1.02
C ILE A 65 -9.52 9.94 -1.15
N VAL A 66 -8.82 9.44 -0.13
CA VAL A 66 -7.35 9.31 -0.15
C VAL A 66 -6.97 7.83 -0.19
N LEU A 67 -6.18 7.44 -1.20
CA LEU A 67 -5.55 6.13 -1.30
C LEU A 67 -4.04 6.30 -1.14
N CYS A 68 -3.48 5.75 -0.08
CA CYS A 68 -2.07 5.90 0.30
C CYS A 68 -1.39 4.53 0.42
N ALA A 69 -0.26 4.36 -0.24
CA ALA A 69 0.61 3.20 -0.09
C ALA A 69 1.97 3.62 0.48
N VAL A 70 2.46 2.88 1.47
CA VAL A 70 3.73 3.13 2.14
C VAL A 70 4.64 1.91 2.01
N ASP A 71 5.88 2.12 1.58
CA ASP A 71 6.90 1.07 1.43
C ASP A 71 7.49 0.65 2.79
N TRP A 72 6.62 0.37 3.76
CA TRP A 72 6.98 -0.09 5.09
C TRP A 72 6.45 -1.51 5.34
N ILE A 73 7.01 -2.18 6.37
CA ILE A 73 6.55 -3.52 6.73
C ILE A 73 5.16 -3.48 7.38
N GLY A 74 4.87 -2.44 8.16
CA GLY A 74 3.57 -2.30 8.83
C GLY A 74 3.34 -0.90 9.38
N ILE A 75 2.07 -0.50 9.37
CA ILE A 75 1.53 0.61 10.13
C ILE A 75 0.33 0.03 10.89
N ALA A 76 0.41 -0.04 12.21
CA ALA A 76 -0.57 -0.74 13.04
C ALA A 76 -1.15 0.13 14.14
N ASN A 77 -2.31 -0.28 14.65
CA ASN A 77 -2.96 0.28 15.83
C ASN A 77 -3.07 1.83 15.79
N GLU A 78 -2.72 2.53 16.88
CA GLU A 78 -2.78 3.99 16.99
C GLU A 78 -1.99 4.72 15.87
N ALA A 79 -0.95 4.08 15.31
CA ALA A 79 -0.23 4.66 14.18
C ALA A 79 -1.09 4.67 12.91
N HIS A 80 -1.86 3.61 12.64
CA HIS A 80 -2.76 3.55 11.51
C HIS A 80 -3.87 4.61 11.61
N ASP A 81 -4.43 4.76 12.80
CA ASP A 81 -5.44 5.80 13.05
C ASP A 81 -4.87 7.20 12.85
N ALA A 82 -3.67 7.47 13.39
CA ALA A 82 -2.99 8.75 13.21
C ALA A 82 -2.70 9.07 11.73
N PHE A 83 -2.34 8.07 10.91
CA PHE A 83 -2.17 8.25 9.47
C PHE A 83 -3.49 8.62 8.80
N ARG A 84 -4.58 7.90 9.07
CA ARG A 84 -5.91 8.19 8.52
C ARG A 84 -6.39 9.58 8.91
N GLU A 85 -6.31 9.93 10.17
CA GLU A 85 -6.74 11.24 10.70
C GLU A 85 -5.98 12.40 10.09
N ARG A 86 -4.64 12.31 10.04
CA ARG A 86 -3.81 13.40 9.50
C ARG A 86 -3.97 13.58 8.00
N LEU A 87 -4.04 12.49 7.25
CA LEU A 87 -4.26 12.55 5.80
C LEU A 87 -5.68 13.05 5.49
N ALA A 88 -6.69 12.62 6.25
CA ALA A 88 -8.05 13.12 6.13
C ALA A 88 -8.11 14.64 6.35
N LYS A 89 -7.54 15.12 7.45
CA LYS A 89 -7.48 16.57 7.74
C LYS A 89 -6.76 17.34 6.62
N ALA A 90 -5.68 16.79 6.07
CA ALA A 90 -4.93 17.42 4.99
C ALA A 90 -5.72 17.49 3.67
N ALA A 91 -6.53 16.48 3.39
CA ALA A 91 -7.37 16.40 2.20
C ALA A 91 -8.73 17.11 2.35
N GLY A 92 -9.12 17.54 3.56
CA GLY A 92 -10.44 18.10 3.85
C GLY A 92 -11.56 17.06 3.81
N THR A 93 -11.31 15.87 4.40
CA THR A 93 -12.27 14.76 4.46
C THR A 93 -12.27 14.10 5.84
N THR A 94 -12.95 12.97 5.99
CA THR A 94 -13.01 12.19 7.22
C THR A 94 -12.05 10.98 7.19
N PRO A 95 -11.59 10.44 8.33
CA PRO A 95 -10.72 9.26 8.39
C PRO A 95 -11.29 8.03 7.69
N ASP A 96 -12.63 7.89 7.63
CA ASP A 96 -13.29 6.78 6.96
C ASP A 96 -13.15 6.81 5.44
N ARG A 97 -12.72 7.95 4.88
CA ARG A 97 -12.46 8.12 3.44
C ARG A 97 -10.97 8.04 3.10
N VAL A 98 -10.16 7.55 4.02
CA VAL A 98 -8.71 7.37 3.86
C VAL A 98 -8.36 5.90 4.01
N ALA A 99 -7.83 5.31 2.94
CA ALA A 99 -7.21 3.99 2.98
C ALA A 99 -5.69 4.15 3.01
N VAL A 100 -5.07 3.67 4.10
CA VAL A 100 -3.62 3.58 4.24
C VAL A 100 -3.22 2.12 4.17
N HIS A 101 -2.29 1.81 3.29
CA HIS A 101 -1.81 0.47 3.02
C HIS A 101 -0.30 0.42 3.10
N THR A 102 0.26 -0.61 3.72
CA THR A 102 1.69 -0.91 3.68
C THR A 102 1.97 -2.03 2.71
N LEU A 103 3.05 -1.92 1.95
CA LEU A 103 3.43 -2.97 1.02
C LEU A 103 4.05 -4.19 1.69
N HIS A 104 4.48 -4.06 2.96
CA HIS A 104 5.01 -5.12 3.78
C HIS A 104 6.42 -5.60 3.39
N GLN A 105 7.26 -4.69 2.88
CA GLN A 105 8.68 -4.99 2.65
C GLN A 105 9.43 -5.21 3.97
N HIS A 106 10.38 -6.12 3.97
CA HIS A 106 11.01 -6.58 5.22
C HIS A 106 12.26 -5.80 5.63
N ASP A 107 12.98 -5.17 4.70
CA ASP A 107 14.03 -4.18 5.02
C ASP A 107 13.40 -2.78 5.05
N ALA A 108 12.49 -2.56 6.02
CA ALA A 108 11.68 -1.36 6.12
C ALA A 108 11.20 -1.11 7.57
N PRO A 109 10.76 0.11 7.90
CA PRO A 109 10.22 0.45 9.22
C PRO A 109 8.95 -0.30 9.58
N LEU A 110 8.80 -0.58 10.88
CA LEU A 110 7.53 -0.90 11.54
C LEU A 110 7.07 0.33 12.31
N CYS A 111 5.79 0.69 12.16
CA CYS A 111 5.18 1.84 12.82
C CYS A 111 3.98 1.40 13.67
N ASP A 112 4.12 1.46 14.99
CA ASP A 112 3.05 1.14 15.95
C ASP A 112 3.18 2.02 17.19
N PHE A 113 2.36 3.06 17.28
CA PHE A 113 2.41 4.00 18.40
C PHE A 113 1.82 3.42 19.69
N LEU A 114 0.87 2.48 19.58
CA LEU A 114 0.34 1.78 20.75
C LEU A 114 1.43 0.88 21.37
N ALA A 115 2.11 0.08 20.56
CA ALA A 115 3.17 -0.78 21.03
C ALA A 115 4.33 0.05 21.63
N GLU A 116 4.73 1.16 20.98
CA GLU A 116 5.73 2.10 21.52
C GLU A 116 5.31 2.62 22.90
N ARG A 117 4.05 3.04 23.07
CA ARG A 117 3.52 3.54 24.35
C ARG A 117 3.51 2.46 25.43
N LEU A 118 3.00 1.28 25.12
CA LEU A 118 2.93 0.16 26.07
C LEU A 118 4.32 -0.29 26.53
N LEU A 119 5.31 -0.37 25.62
CA LEU A 119 6.69 -0.71 25.95
C LEU A 119 7.34 0.35 26.83
N LYS A 120 7.04 1.63 26.60
CA LYS A 120 7.50 2.75 27.42
C LYS A 120 6.91 2.71 28.83
N GLU A 121 5.61 2.48 28.95
CA GLU A 121 4.91 2.35 30.23
C GLU A 121 5.42 1.16 31.05
N ALA A 122 5.67 0.04 30.39
CA ALA A 122 6.24 -1.16 30.99
C ALA A 122 7.74 -1.05 31.30
N LYS A 123 8.42 0.05 30.96
CA LYS A 123 9.88 0.24 31.06
C LYS A 123 10.65 -0.92 30.43
N ALA A 124 10.17 -1.43 29.31
CA ALA A 124 10.72 -2.57 28.63
C ALA A 124 12.12 -2.26 28.05
N LYS A 125 13.03 -3.25 28.14
CA LYS A 125 14.43 -3.09 27.69
C LYS A 125 14.58 -2.77 26.21
N TYR A 126 13.58 -3.10 25.41
CA TYR A 126 13.58 -2.99 23.93
C TYR A 126 12.94 -1.72 23.40
N LEU A 127 12.72 -0.72 24.26
CA LEU A 127 12.09 0.54 23.85
C LEU A 127 12.83 1.25 22.70
N SER A 128 14.17 1.16 22.69
CA SER A 128 15.01 1.77 21.65
C SER A 128 14.79 1.16 20.27
N GLU A 129 14.25 -0.05 20.21
CA GLU A 129 14.00 -0.78 18.95
C GLU A 129 12.68 -0.37 18.28
N LEU A 130 11.75 0.23 19.03
CA LEU A 130 10.48 0.72 18.50
C LEU A 130 10.35 2.22 18.79
N ASN A 131 10.98 3.04 17.93
CA ASN A 131 10.91 4.49 17.98
C ASN A 131 10.05 5.05 16.86
N GLY A 132 8.91 5.65 17.20
CA GLY A 132 7.95 6.21 16.25
C GLY A 132 8.30 7.59 15.70
N ASP A 133 9.39 8.23 16.10
CA ASP A 133 9.68 9.63 15.75
C ASP A 133 9.86 9.82 14.25
N PHE A 134 10.59 8.94 13.59
CA PHE A 134 10.73 8.96 12.14
C PHE A 134 9.36 8.74 11.44
N CYS A 135 8.52 7.85 11.98
CA CYS A 135 7.18 7.60 11.45
C CYS A 135 6.29 8.85 11.58
N ARG A 136 6.36 9.56 12.69
CA ARG A 136 5.64 10.84 12.92
C ARG A 136 6.10 11.92 11.95
N GLN A 137 7.41 12.02 11.69
CA GLN A 137 7.99 12.97 10.73
C GLN A 137 7.54 12.64 9.30
N THR A 138 7.56 11.38 8.90
CA THR A 138 7.10 10.93 7.59
C THR A 138 5.61 11.20 7.40
N LEU A 139 4.79 10.93 8.42
CA LEU A 139 3.37 11.26 8.42
C LEU A 139 3.14 12.77 8.25
N ALA A 140 3.92 13.61 8.93
CA ALA A 140 3.80 15.06 8.78
C ALA A 140 4.16 15.51 7.35
N LYS A 141 5.22 14.94 6.75
CA LYS A 141 5.59 15.20 5.35
C LYS A 141 4.49 14.74 4.38
N ALA A 142 3.94 13.55 4.59
CA ALA A 142 2.86 13.02 3.75
C ALA A 142 1.60 13.91 3.82
N ALA A 143 1.19 14.32 5.01
CA ALA A 143 0.06 15.23 5.18
C ALA A 143 0.30 16.60 4.50
N ALA A 144 1.50 17.16 4.62
CA ALA A 144 1.86 18.40 3.92
C ALA A 144 1.81 18.22 2.40
N ALA A 145 2.31 17.10 1.88
CA ALA A 145 2.29 16.78 0.45
C ALA A 145 0.85 16.57 -0.06
N VAL A 146 -0.01 15.88 0.68
CA VAL A 146 -1.45 15.76 0.36
C VAL A 146 -2.08 17.14 0.27
N LYS A 147 -1.91 17.98 1.28
CA LYS A 147 -2.48 19.35 1.27
C LYS A 147 -1.98 20.16 0.08
N ALA A 148 -0.68 20.15 -0.20
CA ALA A 148 -0.09 20.88 -1.31
C ALA A 148 -0.59 20.36 -2.67
N SER A 149 -0.78 19.04 -2.82
CA SER A 149 -1.21 18.43 -4.08
C SER A 149 -2.61 18.83 -4.54
N LEU A 150 -3.49 19.25 -3.63
CA LEU A 150 -4.87 19.62 -3.96
C LEU A 150 -4.94 20.80 -4.95
N ALA A 151 -4.00 21.74 -4.86
CA ALA A 151 -3.91 22.88 -5.78
C ALA A 151 -3.51 22.46 -7.21
N PHE A 152 -2.95 21.26 -7.38
CA PHE A 152 -2.51 20.72 -8.67
C PHE A 152 -3.38 19.57 -9.17
N ALA A 153 -4.55 19.36 -8.56
CA ALA A 153 -5.48 18.33 -8.97
C ALA A 153 -5.92 18.52 -10.43
N LYS A 154 -5.79 17.45 -11.23
CA LYS A 154 -6.07 17.45 -12.66
C LYS A 154 -7.43 16.80 -12.94
N PRO A 155 -8.19 17.27 -13.95
CA PRO A 155 -9.43 16.62 -14.35
C PRO A 155 -9.20 15.17 -14.77
N VAL A 156 -10.12 14.29 -14.39
CA VAL A 156 -10.17 12.88 -14.83
C VAL A 156 -11.36 12.73 -15.77
N THR A 157 -11.07 12.46 -17.03
CA THR A 157 -12.10 12.24 -18.04
C THR A 157 -12.39 10.75 -18.26
N HIS A 158 -11.37 9.89 -18.01
CA HIS A 158 -11.48 8.45 -18.17
C HIS A 158 -10.78 7.72 -17.04
N CYS A 159 -11.32 6.57 -16.65
CA CYS A 159 -10.58 5.53 -15.97
C CYS A 159 -10.18 4.44 -16.96
N GLY A 160 -9.09 3.75 -16.67
CA GLY A 160 -8.65 2.60 -17.43
C GLY A 160 -8.55 1.38 -16.51
N TRP A 161 -9.05 0.25 -16.98
CA TRP A 161 -8.90 -1.03 -16.32
C TRP A 161 -8.07 -1.97 -17.17
N GLY A 162 -7.03 -2.57 -16.56
CA GLY A 162 -6.20 -3.57 -17.18
C GLY A 162 -5.87 -4.68 -16.20
N ALA A 163 -5.70 -5.90 -16.71
CA ALA A 163 -5.29 -7.03 -15.90
C ALA A 163 -4.39 -7.97 -16.70
N ALA A 164 -3.48 -8.65 -16.01
CA ALA A 164 -2.62 -9.66 -16.61
C ALA A 164 -2.11 -10.65 -15.56
N ALA A 165 -2.05 -11.93 -15.92
CA ALA A 165 -1.46 -12.94 -15.06
C ALA A 165 0.06 -12.73 -14.93
N VAL A 166 0.56 -12.60 -13.71
CA VAL A 166 1.99 -12.60 -13.39
C VAL A 166 2.47 -14.04 -13.30
N LYS A 167 3.56 -14.35 -13.99
CA LYS A 167 4.10 -15.71 -14.06
C LYS A 167 5.38 -15.82 -13.25
N ARG A 168 5.56 -16.94 -12.56
CA ARG A 168 6.81 -17.32 -11.88
C ARG A 168 7.25 -16.30 -10.80
N VAL A 169 6.28 -15.79 -10.02
CA VAL A 169 6.53 -14.95 -8.84
C VAL A 169 5.88 -15.55 -7.61
N ALA A 170 4.56 -15.72 -7.60
CA ALA A 170 3.81 -16.18 -6.45
C ALA A 170 3.69 -17.69 -6.34
N SER A 171 3.65 -18.19 -5.11
CA SER A 171 3.33 -19.58 -4.77
C SER A 171 2.86 -19.67 -3.32
N ASN A 172 2.09 -20.69 -2.96
CA ASN A 172 1.75 -20.92 -1.56
C ASN A 172 3.00 -21.21 -0.72
N ARG A 173 3.05 -20.65 0.48
CA ARG A 173 4.07 -20.95 1.50
C ARG A 173 3.81 -22.32 2.12
N ARG A 174 2.56 -22.63 2.48
CA ARG A 174 2.16 -23.90 3.08
C ARG A 174 1.90 -24.94 1.99
N ILE A 175 2.58 -26.10 2.11
CA ILE A 175 2.40 -27.25 1.24
C ILE A 175 1.64 -28.30 2.04
N PHE A 176 0.47 -28.69 1.54
CA PHE A 176 -0.40 -29.65 2.21
C PHE A 176 -0.07 -31.08 1.83
N GLY A 177 -0.19 -32.00 2.79
CA GLY A 177 -0.18 -33.44 2.56
C GLY A 177 -1.54 -33.98 2.13
N PRO A 178 -1.60 -35.29 1.81
CA PRO A 178 -2.85 -35.95 1.45
C PRO A 178 -3.91 -35.95 2.56
N ASP A 179 -3.48 -35.78 3.81
CA ASP A 179 -4.33 -35.65 5.01
C ASP A 179 -4.89 -34.22 5.23
N GLY A 180 -4.63 -33.30 4.31
CA GLY A 180 -5.05 -31.89 4.42
C GLY A 180 -4.26 -31.07 5.44
N LYS A 181 -3.20 -31.65 6.06
CA LYS A 181 -2.34 -30.93 7.00
C LYS A 181 -1.12 -30.33 6.30
N VAL A 182 -0.57 -29.28 6.89
CA VAL A 182 0.68 -28.68 6.41
C VAL A 182 1.84 -29.67 6.65
N ARG A 183 2.41 -30.21 5.58
CA ARG A 183 3.58 -31.13 5.64
C ARG A 183 4.92 -30.42 5.51
N ALA A 184 4.93 -29.21 4.89
CA ALA A 184 6.13 -28.40 4.73
C ALA A 184 5.77 -26.94 4.51
N VAL A 185 6.73 -26.06 4.78
CA VAL A 185 6.60 -24.61 4.51
C VAL A 185 7.71 -24.18 3.56
N ARG A 186 7.30 -23.66 2.42
CA ARG A 186 8.17 -23.03 1.44
C ARG A 186 8.06 -21.53 1.64
N TYR A 187 8.89 -20.97 2.50
CA TYR A 187 8.88 -19.55 2.85
C TYR A 187 9.02 -18.65 1.62
N THR A 188 9.36 -17.39 1.80
CA THR A 188 9.61 -16.44 0.69
C THR A 188 10.93 -16.74 -0.04
N THR A 189 11.86 -17.43 0.65
CA THR A 189 13.04 -18.09 0.07
C THR A 189 13.01 -19.57 0.40
N CYS A 190 13.43 -20.41 -0.53
CA CYS A 190 13.49 -21.87 -0.31
C CYS A 190 14.71 -22.46 -1.04
N ALA A 191 15.73 -22.84 -0.27
CA ALA A 191 16.92 -23.48 -0.84
C ALA A 191 16.66 -24.93 -1.29
N ASP A 192 15.68 -25.62 -0.69
CA ASP A 192 15.36 -27.02 -1.04
C ASP A 192 14.72 -27.13 -2.43
N PRO A 193 15.42 -27.75 -3.42
CA PRO A 193 14.90 -27.91 -4.77
C PRO A 193 13.65 -28.79 -4.86
N LYS A 194 13.47 -29.74 -3.93
CA LYS A 194 12.29 -30.61 -3.89
C LYS A 194 11.06 -29.82 -3.50
N LEU A 195 11.16 -28.96 -2.50
CA LEU A 195 10.06 -28.08 -2.11
C LEU A 195 9.77 -27.01 -3.19
N ARG A 196 10.80 -26.53 -3.90
CA ARG A 196 10.60 -25.64 -5.05
C ARG A 196 9.94 -26.32 -6.24
N ALA A 197 10.13 -27.63 -6.41
CA ALA A 197 9.48 -28.40 -7.47
C ALA A 197 7.97 -28.57 -7.26
N GLU A 198 7.49 -28.52 -6.01
CA GLU A 198 6.07 -28.62 -5.68
C GLU A 198 5.22 -27.59 -6.45
N PRO A 199 3.93 -27.88 -6.74
CA PRO A 199 3.03 -26.95 -7.40
C PRO A 199 2.98 -25.56 -6.74
N GLU A 200 2.57 -24.53 -7.49
CA GLU A 200 2.35 -23.18 -6.93
C GLU A 200 1.31 -23.19 -5.81
N GLY A 201 0.35 -24.09 -5.88
CA GLY A 201 -0.81 -24.14 -5.00
C GLY A 201 -1.90 -23.17 -5.44
N VAL A 202 -2.76 -22.79 -4.51
CA VAL A 202 -3.86 -21.86 -4.78
C VAL A 202 -3.34 -20.44 -4.60
N ILE A 203 -3.22 -19.71 -5.71
CA ILE A 203 -2.79 -18.30 -5.76
C ILE A 203 -3.76 -17.51 -6.63
N ASP A 204 -3.78 -16.20 -6.44
CA ASP A 204 -4.31 -15.28 -7.43
C ASP A 204 -3.14 -14.80 -8.31
N PRO A 205 -3.03 -15.29 -9.55
CA PRO A 205 -1.95 -14.90 -10.44
C PRO A 205 -2.20 -13.54 -11.11
N GLU A 206 -3.41 -12.97 -10.98
CA GLU A 206 -3.78 -11.75 -11.68
C GLU A 206 -3.19 -10.52 -10.98
N LEU A 207 -2.52 -9.70 -11.76
CA LEU A 207 -2.25 -8.31 -11.43
C LEU A 207 -3.38 -7.47 -12.01
N SER A 208 -4.07 -6.74 -11.14
CA SER A 208 -5.10 -5.78 -11.53
C SER A 208 -4.53 -4.37 -11.55
N MET A 209 -5.02 -3.54 -12.49
CA MET A 209 -4.55 -2.18 -12.67
C MET A 209 -5.71 -1.23 -12.93
N LEU A 210 -5.75 -0.12 -12.17
CA LEU A 210 -6.65 1.00 -12.38
C LEU A 210 -5.81 2.23 -12.73
N SER A 211 -6.19 2.96 -13.78
CA SER A 211 -5.49 4.18 -14.21
C SER A 211 -6.46 5.34 -14.40
N PHE A 212 -5.97 6.56 -14.14
CA PHE A 212 -6.73 7.80 -14.28
C PHE A 212 -6.13 8.62 -15.42
N TRP A 213 -7.00 9.19 -16.26
CA TRP A 213 -6.63 9.84 -17.49
C TRP A 213 -7.33 11.19 -17.69
N ASN A 214 -6.60 12.15 -18.24
CA ASN A 214 -7.18 13.36 -18.82
C ASN A 214 -7.00 13.30 -20.35
N GLY A 215 -8.06 12.94 -21.05
CA GLY A 215 -7.95 12.58 -22.46
C GLY A 215 -7.00 11.39 -22.65
N ASP A 216 -5.91 11.60 -23.36
CA ASP A 216 -4.89 10.58 -23.61
C ASP A 216 -3.68 10.67 -22.66
N THR A 217 -3.67 11.65 -21.76
CA THR A 217 -2.60 11.81 -20.77
C THR A 217 -2.88 11.00 -19.51
N PRO A 218 -2.05 10.00 -19.14
CA PRO A 218 -2.20 9.29 -17.89
C PRO A 218 -1.75 10.17 -16.72
N LEU A 219 -2.48 10.11 -15.60
CA LEU A 219 -2.25 10.93 -14.41
C LEU A 219 -1.72 10.10 -13.24
N ALA A 220 -2.31 8.94 -13.03
CA ALA A 220 -1.89 8.00 -12.01
C ALA A 220 -2.26 6.56 -12.41
N VAL A 221 -1.45 5.60 -11.96
CA VAL A 221 -1.63 4.17 -12.16
C VAL A 221 -1.55 3.45 -10.82
N LEU A 222 -2.63 2.78 -10.45
CA LEU A 222 -2.72 1.95 -9.25
C LEU A 222 -2.64 0.48 -9.68
N SER A 223 -1.65 -0.26 -9.18
CA SER A 223 -1.49 -1.69 -9.46
C SER A 223 -1.65 -2.51 -8.19
N TYR A 224 -2.24 -3.69 -8.29
CA TYR A 224 -2.55 -4.60 -7.19
C TYR A 224 -2.07 -6.00 -7.54
N TYR A 225 -1.28 -6.62 -6.64
CA TYR A 225 -0.83 -8.00 -6.82
C TYR A 225 -0.62 -8.70 -5.49
N ALA A 226 -1.15 -9.92 -5.36
CA ALA A 226 -1.09 -10.68 -4.12
C ALA A 226 0.19 -11.52 -4.06
N CYS A 227 1.26 -10.98 -3.47
CA CYS A 227 2.47 -11.73 -3.15
C CYS A 227 3.24 -11.05 -2.03
N HIS A 228 3.68 -11.82 -1.05
CA HIS A 228 4.52 -11.34 0.05
C HIS A 228 5.79 -10.66 -0.51
N PRO A 229 6.02 -9.36 -0.26
CA PRO A 229 7.04 -8.57 -0.93
C PRO A 229 8.41 -8.77 -0.29
N GLN A 230 8.91 -9.97 -0.32
CA GLN A 230 10.15 -10.38 0.32
C GLN A 230 10.94 -11.30 -0.61
N SER A 231 12.03 -10.81 -1.18
CA SER A 231 13.00 -11.64 -1.91
C SER A 231 14.08 -12.17 -0.97
N TYR A 232 14.74 -11.29 -0.25
CA TYR A 232 15.64 -11.52 0.88
C TYR A 232 15.62 -10.27 1.77
N TYR A 233 16.07 -10.36 3.01
CA TYR A 233 16.00 -9.28 3.98
C TYR A 233 17.11 -9.38 5.02
N ARG A 234 17.10 -8.52 6.05
CA ARG A 234 18.13 -8.40 7.08
C ARG A 234 19.46 -7.95 6.49
N THR A 235 19.37 -6.98 5.57
CA THR A 235 20.55 -6.43 4.90
C THR A 235 21.08 -5.18 5.58
N GLY A 236 20.32 -4.58 6.48
CA GLY A 236 20.60 -3.25 7.03
C GLY A 236 20.46 -2.12 6.01
N ILE A 237 19.88 -2.41 4.83
CA ILE A 237 19.69 -1.42 3.75
C ILE A 237 18.20 -1.32 3.46
N PRO A 238 17.55 -0.16 3.70
CA PRO A 238 16.14 0.03 3.35
C PRO A 238 15.89 -0.32 1.89
N SER A 239 14.89 -1.17 1.62
CA SER A 239 14.64 -1.65 0.27
C SER A 239 13.15 -1.75 -0.02
N PRO A 240 12.66 -1.20 -1.17
CA PRO A 240 11.29 -1.38 -1.61
C PRO A 240 11.04 -2.78 -2.20
N ASP A 241 12.02 -3.68 -2.13
CA ASP A 241 12.06 -5.05 -2.63
C ASP A 241 11.55 -5.16 -4.09
N PHE A 242 11.27 -6.36 -4.57
CA PHE A 242 10.89 -6.56 -5.97
C PHE A 242 9.62 -5.78 -6.41
N PRO A 243 8.59 -5.55 -5.56
CA PRO A 243 7.42 -4.78 -6.01
C PRO A 243 7.75 -3.30 -6.24
N GLY A 244 8.54 -2.69 -5.36
CA GLY A 244 8.96 -1.30 -5.53
C GLY A 244 9.89 -1.10 -6.73
N ILE A 245 10.79 -2.07 -7.00
CA ILE A 245 11.63 -2.08 -8.20
C ILE A 245 10.76 -2.20 -9.46
N ALA A 246 9.79 -3.13 -9.49
CA ALA A 246 8.87 -3.28 -10.61
C ALA A 246 8.08 -1.99 -10.88
N ARG A 247 7.55 -1.35 -9.82
CA ARG A 247 6.89 -0.06 -9.89
C ARG A 247 7.81 1.03 -10.46
N PHE A 248 9.06 1.08 -10.03
CA PHE A 248 10.06 2.03 -10.56
C PHE A 248 10.27 1.81 -12.06
N ILE A 249 10.50 0.57 -12.50
CA ILE A 249 10.67 0.23 -13.93
C ILE A 249 9.47 0.71 -14.73
N ARG A 250 8.25 0.51 -14.24
CA ARG A 250 7.03 0.96 -14.94
C ARG A 250 6.90 2.47 -15.00
N GLN A 251 7.28 3.15 -13.93
CA GLN A 251 7.28 4.61 -13.91
C GLN A 251 8.28 5.21 -14.91
N GLN A 252 9.42 4.55 -15.16
CA GLN A 252 10.36 4.99 -16.22
C GLN A 252 9.75 4.82 -17.63
N SER A 253 8.83 3.88 -17.81
CA SER A 253 8.16 3.63 -19.10
C SER A 253 6.94 4.53 -19.34
N VAL A 254 6.32 5.04 -18.27
CA VAL A 254 5.15 5.94 -18.31
C VAL A 254 5.40 7.06 -17.28
N PRO A 255 6.35 7.96 -17.54
CA PRO A 255 6.82 8.95 -16.57
C PRO A 255 5.79 10.04 -16.24
N GLU A 256 4.78 10.23 -17.10
CA GLU A 256 3.71 11.23 -16.92
C GLU A 256 2.79 10.88 -15.76
N ALA A 257 2.66 9.59 -15.41
CA ALA A 257 1.78 9.11 -14.36
C ALA A 257 2.52 8.76 -13.08
N LEU A 258 1.94 9.06 -11.92
CA LEU A 258 2.42 8.49 -10.67
C LEU A 258 2.01 7.02 -10.60
N HIS A 259 2.99 6.12 -10.41
CA HIS A 259 2.73 4.71 -10.18
C HIS A 259 2.66 4.39 -8.68
N VAL A 260 1.55 3.83 -8.24
CA VAL A 260 1.31 3.37 -6.86
C VAL A 260 1.05 1.87 -6.90
N HIS A 261 1.75 1.10 -6.07
CA HIS A 261 1.52 -0.33 -5.96
C HIS A 261 0.89 -0.67 -4.62
N PHE A 262 -0.07 -1.57 -4.63
CA PHE A 262 -0.73 -2.12 -3.45
C PHE A 262 -0.52 -3.63 -3.42
N ASN A 263 -0.20 -4.16 -2.25
CA ASN A 263 -0.14 -5.59 -2.04
C ASN A 263 -1.55 -6.16 -1.87
N GLY A 264 -1.76 -7.38 -2.31
CA GLY A 264 -3.00 -8.13 -2.05
C GLY A 264 -2.87 -9.03 -0.83
N ALA A 265 -3.76 -10.03 -0.73
CA ALA A 265 -3.78 -11.00 0.36
C ALA A 265 -2.57 -11.98 0.27
N GLY A 266 -1.37 -11.50 0.65
CA GLY A 266 -0.09 -12.17 0.49
C GLY A 266 0.37 -13.02 1.69
N GLY A 267 -0.41 -13.17 2.78
CA GLY A 267 0.07 -13.81 4.01
C GLY A 267 0.53 -15.26 3.85
N ASN A 268 -0.14 -16.04 3.02
CA ASN A 268 0.29 -17.39 2.65
C ASN A 268 0.94 -17.48 1.26
N ILE A 269 1.08 -16.36 0.56
CA ILE A 269 1.58 -16.32 -0.81
C ILE A 269 2.95 -15.65 -0.80
N GLY A 270 3.97 -16.34 -1.31
CA GLY A 270 5.34 -15.82 -1.37
C GLY A 270 6.09 -16.32 -2.60
N ALA A 271 7.32 -15.87 -2.77
CA ALA A 271 8.13 -16.18 -3.95
C ALA A 271 8.90 -17.51 -3.86
N GLY A 272 8.79 -18.28 -2.76
CA GLY A 272 9.69 -19.38 -2.43
C GLY A 272 9.85 -20.49 -3.48
N LYS A 273 8.85 -20.69 -4.37
CA LYS A 273 9.01 -21.61 -5.49
C LYS A 273 10.07 -21.13 -6.50
N TYR A 274 10.20 -19.83 -6.66
CA TYR A 274 11.00 -19.14 -7.68
C TYR A 274 12.16 -18.35 -7.09
N ASN A 275 12.44 -18.52 -5.80
CA ASN A 275 13.43 -17.80 -5.06
C ASN A 275 14.20 -18.74 -4.12
N ASP A 276 15.44 -19.03 -4.43
CA ASP A 276 16.35 -19.85 -3.62
C ASP A 276 17.15 -19.03 -2.59
N GLY A 277 16.97 -17.69 -2.58
CA GLY A 277 17.65 -16.76 -1.69
C GLY A 277 18.86 -16.06 -2.34
N SER A 278 19.21 -16.37 -3.58
CA SER A 278 20.28 -15.69 -4.29
C SER A 278 19.91 -14.21 -4.54
N ARG A 279 20.92 -13.36 -4.59
CA ARG A 279 20.74 -11.89 -4.71
C ARG A 279 20.07 -11.47 -6.01
N GLU A 280 20.32 -12.21 -7.07
CA GLU A 280 19.80 -12.00 -8.42
C GLU A 280 18.27 -12.13 -8.46
N ASN A 281 17.70 -12.98 -7.60
CA ASN A 281 16.26 -13.25 -7.58
C ASN A 281 15.41 -12.00 -7.30
N ARG A 282 15.91 -11.02 -6.54
CA ARG A 282 15.16 -9.76 -6.32
C ARG A 282 14.88 -9.06 -7.65
N MET A 283 15.89 -8.96 -8.50
CA MET A 283 15.73 -8.33 -9.81
C MET A 283 14.90 -9.19 -10.76
N GLU A 284 15.09 -10.51 -10.74
CA GLU A 284 14.28 -11.41 -11.60
C GLU A 284 12.79 -11.35 -11.24
N LEU A 285 12.45 -11.37 -9.96
CA LEU A 285 11.07 -11.23 -9.48
C LEU A 285 10.49 -9.86 -9.88
N ALA A 286 11.30 -8.80 -9.75
CA ALA A 286 10.91 -7.45 -10.14
C ALA A 286 10.63 -7.35 -11.65
N LEU A 287 11.47 -7.93 -12.50
CA LEU A 287 11.28 -7.94 -13.95
C LEU A 287 10.02 -8.73 -14.35
N ARG A 288 9.75 -9.87 -13.71
CA ARG A 288 8.55 -10.67 -13.96
C ARG A 288 7.28 -9.93 -13.56
N LEU A 289 7.31 -9.23 -12.42
CA LEU A 289 6.18 -8.40 -11.98
C LEU A 289 6.00 -7.17 -12.89
N ALA A 290 7.09 -6.51 -13.28
CA ALA A 290 7.06 -5.37 -14.21
C ALA A 290 6.53 -5.77 -15.60
N ASP A 291 6.84 -6.99 -16.08
CA ASP A 291 6.24 -7.55 -17.30
C ASP A 291 4.72 -7.73 -17.14
N GLY A 292 4.27 -8.29 -16.02
CA GLY A 292 2.84 -8.36 -15.69
C GLY A 292 2.17 -6.98 -15.70
N MET A 293 2.79 -5.99 -15.05
CA MET A 293 2.30 -4.62 -15.06
C MET A 293 2.28 -4.03 -16.47
N LYS A 294 3.30 -4.31 -17.31
CA LYS A 294 3.33 -3.86 -18.71
C LYS A 294 2.17 -4.45 -19.50
N ARG A 295 1.94 -5.75 -19.41
CA ARG A 295 0.86 -6.43 -20.14
C ARG A 295 -0.53 -5.95 -19.68
N ALA A 296 -0.71 -5.69 -18.39
CA ALA A 296 -1.94 -5.08 -17.87
C ALA A 296 -2.13 -3.66 -18.43
N TRP A 297 -1.06 -2.88 -18.49
CA TRP A 297 -1.07 -1.54 -19.09
C TRP A 297 -1.41 -1.58 -20.59
N ASP A 298 -0.73 -2.41 -21.36
CA ASP A 298 -0.96 -2.55 -22.81
C ASP A 298 -2.38 -3.02 -23.14
N GLY A 299 -2.99 -3.83 -22.25
CA GLY A 299 -4.36 -4.31 -22.36
C GLY A 299 -5.42 -3.39 -21.74
N THR A 300 -5.04 -2.19 -21.25
CA THR A 300 -5.95 -1.28 -20.57
C THR A 300 -7.11 -0.84 -21.47
N LYS A 301 -8.33 -1.03 -20.97
CA LYS A 301 -9.56 -0.51 -21.57
C LYS A 301 -9.99 0.75 -20.86
N LYS A 302 -10.02 1.87 -21.59
CA LYS A 302 -10.47 3.17 -21.05
C LYS A 302 -11.99 3.28 -21.17
N PHE A 303 -12.61 3.88 -20.16
CA PHE A 303 -14.03 4.22 -20.14
C PHE A 303 -14.22 5.61 -19.54
N ALA A 304 -15.15 6.36 -20.09
CA ALA A 304 -15.47 7.69 -19.59
C ALA A 304 -15.98 7.61 -18.14
N VAL A 305 -15.60 8.57 -17.33
CA VAL A 305 -15.97 8.64 -15.91
C VAL A 305 -16.41 10.05 -15.55
N SER A 306 -17.40 10.12 -14.67
CA SER A 306 -17.88 11.34 -14.06
C SER A 306 -17.86 11.21 -12.52
N PRO A 307 -17.98 12.28 -11.75
CA PRO A 307 -18.02 12.23 -10.29
C PRO A 307 -19.10 11.29 -9.76
N GLY A 308 -20.25 11.18 -10.42
CA GLY A 308 -21.36 10.28 -10.03
C GLY A 308 -21.04 8.80 -10.20
N ASN A 309 -19.96 8.44 -10.90
CA ASN A 309 -19.53 7.05 -11.05
C ASN A 309 -18.62 6.59 -9.89
N VAL A 310 -18.19 7.49 -9.00
CA VAL A 310 -17.29 7.18 -7.89
C VAL A 310 -18.10 7.05 -6.60
N GLY A 311 -18.10 5.85 -6.02
CA GLY A 311 -18.72 5.58 -4.72
C GLY A 311 -17.68 5.14 -3.70
N TRP A 312 -17.93 5.45 -2.42
CA TRP A 312 -17.14 4.98 -1.29
C TRP A 312 -18.08 4.44 -0.22
N LYS A 313 -17.83 3.22 0.22
CA LYS A 313 -18.61 2.59 1.30
C LYS A 313 -17.66 2.11 2.38
N VAL A 314 -18.08 2.26 3.63
CA VAL A 314 -17.38 1.78 4.81
C VAL A 314 -18.33 0.89 5.59
N GLU A 315 -17.85 -0.27 6.01
CA GLU A 315 -18.55 -1.19 6.87
C GLU A 315 -17.72 -1.44 8.12
N GLN A 316 -18.31 -1.20 9.28
CA GLN A 316 -17.66 -1.46 10.55
C GLN A 316 -17.77 -2.95 10.87
N VAL A 317 -16.62 -3.60 11.05
CA VAL A 317 -16.54 -5.03 11.36
C VAL A 317 -15.73 -5.25 12.63
N ALA A 318 -16.20 -6.16 13.49
CA ALA A 318 -15.45 -6.65 14.64
C ALA A 318 -14.99 -8.08 14.34
N LEU A 319 -13.70 -8.25 14.06
CA LEU A 319 -13.14 -9.58 13.85
C LEU A 319 -12.99 -10.30 15.20
N PRO A 320 -13.34 -11.60 15.30
CA PRO A 320 -13.17 -12.35 16.53
C PRO A 320 -11.68 -12.50 16.85
N VAL A 321 -11.34 -12.28 18.14
CA VAL A 321 -9.99 -12.52 18.65
C VAL A 321 -9.67 -14.03 18.56
N ALA A 322 -8.45 -14.36 18.13
CA ALA A 322 -8.01 -15.75 18.05
C ALA A 322 -8.03 -16.39 19.46
N LYS A 323 -8.62 -17.59 19.58
CA LYS A 323 -8.89 -18.28 20.87
C LYS A 323 -7.64 -18.54 21.73
N HIS A 324 -6.45 -18.56 21.13
CA HIS A 324 -5.17 -18.77 21.84
C HIS A 324 -4.57 -17.47 22.41
N LEU A 325 -5.16 -16.31 22.12
CA LEU A 325 -4.69 -15.03 22.64
C LEU A 325 -5.37 -14.76 23.99
N ASP A 326 -4.55 -14.53 24.99
CA ASP A 326 -4.94 -14.14 26.35
C ASP A 326 -4.30 -12.79 26.66
N GLU A 327 -5.09 -11.74 26.70
CA GLU A 327 -4.62 -10.37 26.89
C GLU A 327 -3.93 -10.19 28.23
N ALA A 328 -4.48 -10.76 29.33
CA ALA A 328 -3.90 -10.64 30.65
C ALA A 328 -2.52 -11.30 30.74
N LYS A 329 -2.36 -12.47 30.12
CA LYS A 329 -1.08 -13.16 30.00
C LYS A 329 -0.08 -12.36 29.18
N LEU A 330 -0.51 -11.85 28.02
CA LEU A 330 0.36 -11.04 27.16
C LEU A 330 0.84 -9.77 27.87
N MET A 331 -0.04 -9.07 28.59
CA MET A 331 0.33 -7.90 29.37
C MET A 331 1.30 -8.23 30.52
N ALA A 332 1.09 -9.36 31.19
CA ALA A 332 2.04 -9.83 32.23
C ALA A 332 3.41 -10.18 31.64
N ASP A 333 3.47 -10.75 30.46
CA ASP A 333 4.71 -11.06 29.76
C ASP A 333 5.45 -9.79 29.33
N VAL A 334 4.74 -8.78 28.83
CA VAL A 334 5.31 -7.44 28.55
C VAL A 334 5.89 -6.81 29.82
N ALA A 335 5.16 -6.82 30.93
CA ALA A 335 5.61 -6.25 32.20
C ALA A 335 6.87 -6.95 32.75
N LYS A 336 7.05 -8.25 32.49
CA LYS A 336 8.24 -9.01 32.86
C LYS A 336 9.42 -8.78 31.91
N GLY A 337 9.23 -8.08 30.80
CA GLY A 337 10.25 -7.92 29.76
C GLY A 337 10.60 -9.25 29.06
N SER A 338 9.70 -10.21 29.11
CA SER A 338 9.91 -11.56 28.53
C SER A 338 9.38 -11.70 27.08
N VAL A 339 8.78 -10.66 26.54
CA VAL A 339 8.37 -10.65 25.13
C VAL A 339 9.59 -10.34 24.29
N PRO A 340 9.99 -11.25 23.38
CA PRO A 340 11.08 -10.95 22.45
C PRO A 340 10.70 -9.74 21.57
N PRO A 341 11.68 -8.87 21.20
CA PRO A 341 11.39 -7.78 20.29
C PRO A 341 10.83 -8.38 19.01
N VAL A 342 9.58 -7.99 18.75
CA VAL A 342 8.85 -8.26 17.51
C VAL A 342 9.22 -9.58 16.82
N ALA A 343 8.77 -10.70 17.35
CA ALA A 343 8.50 -11.85 16.51
C ALA A 343 7.24 -11.49 15.67
N VAL A 344 7.44 -10.70 14.62
CA VAL A 344 6.43 -10.60 13.57
C VAL A 344 6.40 -11.94 12.88
N PRO A 345 5.25 -12.65 12.86
CA PRO A 345 5.15 -13.98 12.27
C PRO A 345 5.45 -14.00 10.78
#